data_edba627f2efe0d08047594e9a63e7a40
#
_entry.id   edba627f2efe0d08047594e9a63e7a40
#
_cell.length_a   1.000
_cell.length_b   1.000
_cell.length_c   1.000
_cell.angle_alpha   90.00
_cell.angle_beta   90.00
_cell.angle_gamma   90.00
#
_symmetry.space_group_name_H-M   'P 1'
#
loop_
_entity.id
_entity.type
_entity.pdbx_description
1 polymer ?
#
loop_
_entity_poly.entity_id
_entity_poly.type
_entity_poly.pdbx_seq_one_letter_code
_entity_poly.pdbx_strand_id
1 'polypeptide(L)'
;MKKTHLLLPLFLCFSIVSLSQVTANTKDTLNKNPPPPKDRNMFGHGIPRGLTINSDGLSEGYVMFAVPNSGSVYLINRKGEVVHEWKGQYGGMATSAYLQNDGSIIQNAVDPDFPVFAGGGEAGRLQKITWNNKTVWDFEYANEQFHTHHDLTVMPNGNILAIAWEARTADEVLAAGRKPKLIPKAGLWPDKIVEIKPDGPNGGKIVWEWRMWDHLIQDHDAKKKNFGKPADHPELLDFNVGEPVPPLISQDSMDILKSQGRILWRNQTPENMGSDVYHLNAVKYNADLDQIAFSSPSLSEIFIIDHSTTTKEAAGHTGGRWGKGGDFLYRWGNPENYHRGDSTARKLFHQHDIRWIEKGKPGAGHLTVYNNDIPKWDKMNYSAVYEIVPPTDSKGAYVMEKNKTFGPDKPVWAYVAPDSVSFWSSFISGAHRMNNGNTFINEGAKGRFFEVTPNGKIVWEYLNPYRGEVRKLNGDPIPAMPLTFIEFRSTFIPADHPGLANRKLEPINPQPKVFVVPPPPSDKK
;
A
#
# COMPACT_ATOMS: atom_id res chain seq x y z
N MET A 1 34.61 -22.60 -28.50
CA MET A 1 34.30 -21.80 -27.32
C MET A 1 32.81 -22.00 -27.02
N LYS A 2 32.50 -22.79 -25.96
CA LYS A 2 31.12 -23.16 -25.60
C LYS A 2 30.49 -22.01 -24.84
N LYS A 3 29.39 -21.45 -25.35
CA LYS A 3 28.56 -20.47 -24.63
C LYS A 3 27.68 -21.26 -23.63
N THR A 4 27.95 -21.09 -22.36
CA THR A 4 27.14 -21.63 -21.28
C THR A 4 25.98 -20.66 -21.06
N HIS A 5 24.76 -21.04 -21.42
CA HIS A 5 23.56 -20.30 -21.08
C HIS A 5 23.21 -20.60 -19.62
N LEU A 6 23.42 -19.61 -18.76
CA LEU A 6 22.95 -19.64 -17.37
C LEU A 6 21.46 -19.22 -17.37
N LEU A 7 20.57 -20.18 -17.25
CA LEU A 7 19.15 -19.94 -16.97
C LEU A 7 19.01 -19.57 -15.50
N LEU A 8 18.86 -18.28 -15.22
CA LEU A 8 18.43 -17.79 -13.91
C LEU A 8 16.90 -17.83 -13.82
N PRO A 9 16.33 -18.28 -12.70
CA PRO A 9 14.89 -18.35 -12.54
C PRO A 9 14.27 -16.96 -12.48
N LEU A 10 13.08 -16.84 -13.06
CA LEU A 10 12.24 -15.67 -13.16
C LEU A 10 11.74 -15.25 -11.76
N PHE A 11 12.39 -14.27 -11.14
CA PHE A 11 11.84 -13.57 -9.99
C PHE A 11 11.27 -12.22 -10.45
N LEU A 12 9.94 -12.09 -10.39
CA LEU A 12 9.27 -10.79 -10.49
C LEU A 12 9.57 -9.99 -9.21
N CYS A 13 10.52 -9.05 -9.27
CA CYS A 13 10.71 -8.08 -8.21
C CYS A 13 9.68 -6.97 -8.33
N PHE A 14 8.60 -7.09 -7.57
CA PHE A 14 7.79 -5.96 -7.17
C PHE A 14 8.42 -5.36 -5.92
N SER A 15 8.88 -4.17 -5.98
CA SER A 15 9.78 -3.53 -5.03
C SER A 15 11.07 -4.37 -4.87
N ILE A 16 12.18 -3.73 -4.68
CA ILE A 16 13.34 -4.41 -4.15
C ILE A 16 12.95 -4.86 -2.73
N VAL A 17 12.19 -5.96 -2.67
CA VAL A 17 12.17 -6.75 -1.46
C VAL A 17 13.61 -7.22 -1.35
N SER A 18 14.31 -6.72 -0.35
CA SER A 18 15.59 -7.22 0.04
C SER A 18 15.57 -8.75 -0.10
N LEU A 19 16.33 -9.26 -1.07
CA LEU A 19 16.74 -10.65 -1.02
C LEU A 19 17.63 -10.80 0.21
N SER A 20 17.01 -10.94 1.36
CA SER A 20 17.69 -11.51 2.52
C SER A 20 17.96 -12.97 2.17
N GLN A 21 19.05 -13.21 1.47
CA GLN A 21 19.70 -14.49 1.58
C GLN A 21 20.19 -14.60 3.03
N VAL A 22 19.39 -15.27 3.84
CA VAL A 22 19.88 -15.84 5.08
C VAL A 22 21.06 -16.73 4.66
N THR A 23 22.28 -16.26 4.87
CA THR A 23 23.46 -17.11 4.88
C THR A 23 23.37 -17.95 6.14
N ALA A 24 22.54 -18.98 6.09
CA ALA A 24 22.60 -20.08 7.04
C ALA A 24 23.95 -20.76 6.84
N ASN A 25 24.74 -20.78 7.89
CA ASN A 25 25.97 -21.53 8.01
C ASN A 25 25.65 -23.01 7.74
N THR A 26 25.85 -23.45 6.50
CA THR A 26 25.55 -24.80 6.05
C THR A 26 26.63 -25.76 6.51
N LYS A 27 26.41 -26.37 7.64
CA LYS A 27 26.71 -27.78 7.87
C LYS A 27 25.43 -28.39 8.40
N ASP A 28 24.53 -28.75 7.47
CA ASP A 28 23.67 -29.92 7.69
C ASP A 28 22.87 -30.24 6.43
N THR A 29 23.10 -31.47 6.00
CA THR A 29 22.22 -32.41 5.29
C THR A 29 21.16 -31.85 4.34
N LEU A 30 21.39 -32.11 3.07
CA LEU A 30 20.46 -32.15 1.94
C LEU A 30 19.02 -32.54 2.34
N ASN A 31 18.23 -31.62 2.82
CA ASN A 31 16.80 -31.75 2.81
C ASN A 31 16.33 -31.29 1.42
N LYS A 32 15.99 -32.28 0.58
CA LYS A 32 15.37 -32.07 -0.74
C LYS A 32 13.95 -31.50 -0.52
N ASN A 33 13.83 -30.21 -0.25
CA ASN A 33 12.53 -29.56 -0.38
C ASN A 33 12.12 -29.66 -1.85
N PRO A 34 10.92 -30.15 -2.16
CA PRO A 34 10.42 -30.12 -3.52
C PRO A 34 10.48 -28.66 -4.00
N PRO A 35 10.87 -28.43 -5.26
CA PRO A 35 10.84 -27.08 -5.82
C PRO A 35 9.42 -26.51 -5.62
N PRO A 36 9.29 -25.22 -5.32
CA PRO A 36 7.98 -24.61 -5.21
C PRO A 36 7.18 -24.94 -6.48
N PRO A 37 5.88 -25.24 -6.36
CA PRO A 37 5.04 -25.53 -7.51
C PRO A 37 5.24 -24.42 -8.55
N LYS A 38 5.49 -24.81 -9.80
CA LYS A 38 5.86 -23.89 -10.90
C LYS A 38 4.80 -22.83 -11.21
N ASP A 39 3.58 -22.93 -10.67
CA ASP A 39 2.47 -22.04 -10.96
C ASP A 39 1.66 -21.71 -9.71
N ARG A 40 2.19 -20.75 -8.97
CA ARG A 40 1.37 -20.02 -8.01
C ARG A 40 0.66 -18.90 -8.73
N ASN A 41 -0.36 -19.17 -9.46
CA ASN A 41 -1.15 -18.23 -10.26
C ASN A 41 -1.55 -16.95 -9.49
N MET A 42 -0.55 -16.20 -9.01
CA MET A 42 -0.71 -15.00 -8.20
C MET A 42 -1.57 -13.95 -8.89
N PHE A 43 -1.46 -13.88 -10.21
CA PHE A 43 -2.20 -12.92 -11.03
C PHE A 43 -3.52 -13.47 -11.58
N GLY A 44 -3.92 -14.69 -11.21
CA GLY A 44 -5.18 -15.28 -11.65
C GLY A 44 -5.27 -15.48 -13.16
N HIS A 45 -4.17 -15.80 -13.83
CA HIS A 45 -4.18 -16.13 -15.26
C HIS A 45 -5.03 -17.38 -15.51
N GLY A 46 -5.89 -17.32 -16.53
CA GLY A 46 -6.79 -18.42 -16.90
C GLY A 46 -7.97 -18.67 -15.94
N ILE A 47 -8.10 -17.92 -14.85
CA ILE A 47 -9.28 -17.99 -13.99
C ILE A 47 -10.43 -17.20 -14.66
N PRO A 48 -11.64 -17.78 -14.76
CA PRO A 48 -12.81 -17.04 -15.24
C PRO A 48 -13.03 -15.75 -14.46
N ARG A 49 -13.33 -14.66 -15.15
CA ARG A 49 -13.51 -13.35 -14.55
C ARG A 49 -14.97 -12.94 -14.51
N GLY A 50 -15.30 -11.98 -13.65
CA GLY A 50 -16.65 -11.56 -13.34
C GLY A 50 -17.16 -12.13 -12.02
N LEU A 51 -18.47 -12.19 -11.86
CA LEU A 51 -19.13 -12.73 -10.67
C LEU A 51 -19.02 -14.25 -10.62
N THR A 52 -18.47 -14.79 -9.55
CA THR A 52 -18.29 -16.24 -9.36
C THR A 52 -19.06 -16.79 -8.17
N ILE A 53 -19.30 -15.97 -7.13
CA ILE A 53 -20.10 -16.32 -5.96
C ILE A 53 -21.10 -15.19 -5.68
N ASN A 54 -22.36 -15.55 -5.50
CA ASN A 54 -23.41 -14.64 -5.04
C ASN A 54 -24.42 -15.46 -4.23
N SER A 55 -24.33 -15.40 -2.92
CA SER A 55 -25.15 -16.23 -2.02
C SER A 55 -25.75 -15.40 -0.90
N ASP A 56 -26.69 -16.00 -0.16
CA ASP A 56 -27.32 -15.35 0.98
C ASP A 56 -26.33 -14.89 2.05
N GLY A 57 -26.66 -13.79 2.71
CA GLY A 57 -25.84 -13.21 3.79
C GLY A 57 -24.86 -12.15 3.33
N LEU A 58 -24.84 -11.80 2.05
CA LEU A 58 -24.05 -10.66 1.55
C LEU A 58 -24.66 -9.32 1.99
N SER A 59 -23.84 -8.27 2.05
CA SER A 59 -24.30 -6.89 2.26
C SER A 59 -24.89 -6.29 0.99
N GLU A 60 -25.96 -5.52 1.14
CA GLU A 60 -26.49 -4.70 0.06
C GLU A 60 -25.61 -3.48 -0.19
N GLY A 61 -25.30 -3.22 -1.47
CA GLY A 61 -24.47 -2.09 -1.87
C GLY A 61 -23.72 -2.34 -3.17
N TYR A 62 -22.60 -1.67 -3.30
CA TYR A 62 -21.82 -1.60 -4.53
C TYR A 62 -20.34 -1.80 -4.22
N VAL A 63 -19.54 -2.08 -5.24
CA VAL A 63 -18.08 -2.11 -5.12
C VAL A 63 -17.49 -1.09 -6.07
N MET A 64 -16.65 -0.22 -5.55
CA MET A 64 -15.92 0.78 -6.31
C MET A 64 -14.45 0.40 -6.42
N PHE A 65 -13.89 0.50 -7.62
CA PHE A 65 -12.46 0.23 -7.88
C PHE A 65 -11.97 1.02 -9.09
N ALA A 66 -10.68 1.34 -9.09
CA ALA A 66 -10.02 1.99 -10.21
C ALA A 66 -9.55 0.95 -11.24
N VAL A 67 -9.90 1.14 -12.51
CA VAL A 67 -9.50 0.20 -13.56
C VAL A 67 -7.98 0.30 -13.81
N PRO A 68 -7.23 -0.79 -13.67
CA PRO A 68 -5.77 -0.75 -13.82
C PRO A 68 -5.35 -0.20 -15.17
N ASN A 69 -4.35 0.66 -15.19
CA ASN A 69 -3.85 1.34 -16.40
C ASN A 69 -4.97 2.07 -17.17
N SER A 70 -5.90 2.68 -16.45
CA SER A 70 -6.99 3.48 -16.99
C SER A 70 -7.24 4.69 -16.10
N GLY A 71 -7.82 5.74 -16.67
CA GLY A 71 -8.37 6.86 -15.91
C GLY A 71 -9.76 6.60 -15.36
N SER A 72 -10.34 5.42 -15.57
CA SER A 72 -11.71 5.08 -15.16
C SER A 72 -11.76 4.48 -13.77
N VAL A 73 -12.76 4.90 -12.99
CA VAL A 73 -13.16 4.27 -11.73
C VAL A 73 -14.58 3.72 -11.92
N TYR A 74 -14.77 2.43 -11.68
CA TYR A 74 -16.07 1.80 -11.82
C TYR A 74 -16.77 1.61 -10.48
N LEU A 75 -18.09 1.74 -10.52
CA LEU A 75 -19.00 1.29 -9.48
C LEU A 75 -19.81 0.11 -10.03
N ILE A 76 -19.68 -1.06 -9.45
CA ILE A 76 -20.44 -2.25 -9.83
C ILE A 76 -21.49 -2.61 -8.77
N ASN A 77 -22.62 -3.14 -9.22
CA ASN A 77 -23.62 -3.73 -8.33
C ASN A 77 -23.21 -5.15 -7.89
N ARG A 78 -23.99 -5.78 -7.02
CA ARG A 78 -23.68 -7.13 -6.50
C ARG A 78 -23.85 -8.24 -7.56
N LYS A 79 -24.39 -7.93 -8.74
CA LYS A 79 -24.40 -8.83 -9.90
C LYS A 79 -23.15 -8.70 -10.77
N GLY A 80 -22.23 -7.77 -10.42
CA GLY A 80 -21.01 -7.53 -11.17
C GLY A 80 -21.19 -6.62 -12.39
N GLU A 81 -22.34 -5.97 -12.53
CA GLU A 81 -22.62 -5.05 -13.62
C GLU A 81 -22.18 -3.62 -13.24
N VAL A 82 -21.53 -2.92 -14.17
CA VAL A 82 -21.14 -1.52 -13.97
C VAL A 82 -22.38 -0.65 -14.01
N VAL A 83 -22.63 0.10 -12.93
CA VAL A 83 -23.76 1.02 -12.78
C VAL A 83 -23.33 2.48 -12.90
N HIS A 84 -22.05 2.77 -12.73
CA HIS A 84 -21.49 4.10 -12.94
C HIS A 84 -20.00 4.04 -13.27
N GLU A 85 -19.52 5.06 -14.00
CA GLU A 85 -18.13 5.25 -14.35
C GLU A 85 -17.73 6.72 -14.12
N TRP A 86 -16.71 6.96 -13.31
CA TRP A 86 -16.00 8.23 -13.29
C TRP A 86 -14.79 8.13 -14.22
N LYS A 87 -14.62 9.16 -15.07
CA LYS A 87 -13.53 9.23 -16.04
C LYS A 87 -12.57 10.34 -15.66
N GLY A 88 -11.38 9.95 -15.21
CA GLY A 88 -10.24 10.82 -15.03
C GLY A 88 -9.35 10.85 -16.26
N GLN A 89 -8.51 11.85 -16.37
CA GLN A 89 -7.52 11.97 -17.45
C GLN A 89 -6.32 11.07 -17.20
N TYR A 90 -5.96 10.88 -15.94
CA TYR A 90 -4.80 10.14 -15.49
C TYR A 90 -5.23 8.93 -14.68
N GLY A 91 -4.52 7.85 -14.83
CA GLY A 91 -4.70 6.66 -14.03
C GLY A 91 -3.38 5.93 -13.88
N GLY A 92 -3.35 4.93 -13.03
CA GLY A 92 -2.16 4.15 -12.75
C GLY A 92 -2.49 2.76 -12.26
N MET A 93 -1.48 2.07 -11.81
CA MET A 93 -1.64 0.74 -11.22
C MET A 93 -2.04 0.77 -9.75
N ALA A 94 -1.75 1.86 -9.06
CA ALA A 94 -2.00 2.02 -7.64
C ALA A 94 -2.91 3.24 -7.38
N THR A 95 -3.95 3.41 -8.17
CA THR A 95 -4.94 4.46 -7.97
C THR A 95 -5.84 4.11 -6.78
N SER A 96 -5.87 5.00 -5.80
CA SER A 96 -6.86 5.00 -4.72
C SER A 96 -7.95 6.01 -5.03
N ALA A 97 -9.21 5.61 -4.94
CA ALA A 97 -10.35 6.48 -5.17
C ALA A 97 -11.37 6.35 -4.04
N TYR A 98 -11.95 7.47 -3.61
CA TYR A 98 -12.86 7.52 -2.47
C TYR A 98 -14.11 8.34 -2.82
N LEU A 99 -15.29 7.68 -2.72
CA LEU A 99 -16.59 8.31 -2.97
C LEU A 99 -16.89 9.35 -1.88
N GLN A 100 -17.33 10.52 -2.34
CA GLN A 100 -17.72 11.62 -1.46
C GLN A 100 -19.25 11.68 -1.31
N ASN A 101 -19.73 12.38 -0.27
CA ASN A 101 -21.16 12.53 0.01
C ASN A 101 -21.93 13.25 -1.11
N ASP A 102 -21.26 14.05 -1.94
CA ASP A 102 -21.84 14.72 -3.10
C ASP A 102 -21.86 13.84 -4.36
N GLY A 103 -21.37 12.59 -4.28
CA GLY A 103 -21.26 11.65 -5.39
C GLY A 103 -20.05 11.87 -6.28
N SER A 104 -19.20 12.84 -5.99
CA SER A 104 -17.88 12.94 -6.62
C SER A 104 -16.94 11.88 -6.04
N ILE A 105 -15.84 11.62 -6.73
CA ILE A 105 -14.71 10.88 -6.16
C ILE A 105 -13.53 11.82 -5.95
N ILE A 106 -12.70 11.52 -4.95
CA ILE A 106 -11.35 12.04 -4.83
C ILE A 106 -10.39 10.86 -5.04
N GLN A 107 -9.42 11.04 -5.92
CA GLN A 107 -8.45 10.01 -6.26
C GLN A 107 -7.03 10.59 -6.35
N ASN A 108 -6.04 9.74 -6.14
CA ASN A 108 -4.70 9.98 -6.63
C ASN A 108 -4.61 9.59 -8.11
N ALA A 109 -3.73 10.25 -8.85
CA ALA A 109 -3.53 10.00 -10.26
C ALA A 109 -2.05 10.12 -10.62
N VAL A 110 -1.59 9.29 -11.56
CA VAL A 110 -0.19 9.30 -11.99
C VAL A 110 0.08 10.56 -12.81
N ASP A 111 1.11 11.32 -12.43
CA ASP A 111 1.68 12.34 -13.29
C ASP A 111 2.64 11.66 -14.29
N PRO A 112 2.32 11.64 -15.59
CA PRO A 112 3.11 10.89 -16.55
C PRO A 112 4.46 11.55 -16.88
N ASP A 113 4.63 12.82 -16.55
CA ASP A 113 5.77 13.62 -17.03
C ASP A 113 6.84 13.86 -15.96
N PHE A 114 6.66 13.31 -14.73
CA PHE A 114 7.59 13.55 -13.64
C PHE A 114 8.71 12.49 -13.58
N PRO A 115 10.02 12.88 -13.60
CA PRO A 115 11.11 11.96 -13.89
C PRO A 115 11.94 11.48 -12.68
N VAL A 116 11.72 11.98 -11.46
CA VAL A 116 12.69 11.80 -10.36
C VAL A 116 12.44 10.54 -9.54
N PHE A 117 11.22 10.39 -9.07
CA PHE A 117 10.85 9.29 -8.19
C PHE A 117 10.46 8.04 -8.99
N ALA A 118 10.72 6.87 -8.42
CA ALA A 118 10.42 5.60 -9.05
C ALA A 118 10.05 4.57 -7.99
N GLY A 119 8.85 4.05 -8.03
CA GLY A 119 8.39 3.07 -7.05
C GLY A 119 6.95 2.64 -7.27
N GLY A 120 6.54 1.63 -6.52
CA GLY A 120 5.13 1.25 -6.44
C GLY A 120 4.29 2.42 -5.92
N GLY A 121 3.08 2.55 -6.43
CA GLY A 121 2.17 3.58 -5.95
C GLY A 121 2.43 5.00 -6.44
N GLU A 122 3.38 5.22 -7.35
CA GLU A 122 3.64 6.53 -7.98
C GLU A 122 2.32 7.21 -8.37
N ALA A 123 2.14 8.47 -7.99
CA ALA A 123 0.97 9.28 -8.31
C ALA A 123 1.35 10.69 -8.79
N GLY A 124 1.57 11.66 -7.92
CA GLY A 124 1.95 13.04 -8.25
C GLY A 124 0.77 14.00 -8.32
N ARG A 125 -0.44 13.52 -8.57
CA ARG A 125 -1.65 14.35 -8.70
C ARG A 125 -2.78 13.85 -7.81
N LEU A 126 -3.61 14.79 -7.35
CA LEU A 126 -4.86 14.52 -6.64
C LEU A 126 -6.01 15.17 -7.41
N GLN A 127 -7.07 14.41 -7.67
CA GLN A 127 -8.19 14.88 -8.49
C GLN A 127 -9.53 14.69 -7.80
N LYS A 128 -10.44 15.69 -7.94
CA LYS A 128 -11.86 15.55 -7.63
C LYS A 128 -12.65 15.51 -8.93
N ILE A 129 -13.37 14.41 -9.16
CA ILE A 129 -14.17 14.15 -10.35
C ILE A 129 -15.63 14.04 -9.93
N THR A 130 -16.50 14.87 -10.49
CA THR A 130 -17.94 14.86 -10.20
C THR A 130 -18.61 13.62 -10.81
N TRP A 131 -19.83 13.33 -10.34
CA TRP A 131 -20.67 12.26 -10.93
C TRP A 131 -20.81 12.38 -12.45
N ASN A 132 -20.87 13.59 -12.98
CA ASN A 132 -21.00 13.85 -14.43
C ASN A 132 -19.66 13.92 -15.16
N ASN A 133 -18.63 13.30 -14.62
CA ASN A 133 -17.29 13.18 -15.25
C ASN A 133 -16.59 14.52 -15.49
N LYS A 134 -16.89 15.55 -14.70
CA LYS A 134 -16.15 16.81 -14.73
C LYS A 134 -15.08 16.81 -13.64
N THR A 135 -13.81 16.93 -14.02
CA THR A 135 -12.74 17.24 -13.08
C THR A 135 -12.90 18.68 -12.60
N VAL A 136 -13.17 18.85 -11.32
CA VAL A 136 -13.41 20.18 -10.70
C VAL A 136 -12.25 20.64 -9.83
N TRP A 137 -11.35 19.73 -9.51
CA TRP A 137 -10.10 20.01 -8.83
C TRP A 137 -9.03 19.03 -9.32
N ASP A 138 -7.83 19.55 -9.65
CA ASP A 138 -6.70 18.78 -10.14
C ASP A 138 -5.40 19.41 -9.62
N PHE A 139 -4.91 18.90 -8.52
CA PHE A 139 -3.78 19.44 -7.80
C PHE A 139 -2.55 18.58 -8.01
N GLU A 140 -1.49 19.19 -8.55
CA GLU A 140 -0.19 18.57 -8.67
C GLU A 140 0.62 18.78 -7.40
N TYR A 141 1.04 17.69 -6.77
CA TYR A 141 1.97 17.70 -5.66
C TYR A 141 3.16 16.79 -5.99
N ALA A 142 3.91 17.26 -6.96
CA ALA A 142 5.10 16.59 -7.49
C ALA A 142 6.11 17.62 -7.96
N ASN A 143 7.37 17.41 -7.61
CA ASN A 143 8.53 18.13 -8.11
C ASN A 143 9.79 17.30 -7.82
N GLU A 144 10.98 17.88 -8.01
CA GLU A 144 12.26 17.19 -7.75
C GLU A 144 12.50 16.86 -6.27
N GLN A 145 11.75 17.45 -5.35
CA GLN A 145 11.94 17.31 -3.90
C GLN A 145 10.89 16.43 -3.24
N PHE A 146 9.70 16.32 -3.81
CA PHE A 146 8.60 15.51 -3.28
C PHE A 146 7.64 15.04 -4.35
N HIS A 147 6.94 13.93 -4.07
CA HIS A 147 6.00 13.32 -4.99
C HIS A 147 4.97 12.48 -4.23
N THR A 148 3.66 12.71 -4.44
CA THR A 148 2.62 11.88 -3.80
C THR A 148 2.62 10.47 -4.35
N HIS A 149 2.28 9.52 -3.48
CA HIS A 149 2.16 8.11 -3.87
C HIS A 149 1.11 7.36 -3.02
N HIS A 150 0.71 6.19 -3.50
CA HIS A 150 -0.14 5.17 -2.88
C HIS A 150 -1.52 5.62 -2.44
N ASP A 151 -1.66 6.31 -1.31
CA ASP A 151 -2.95 6.46 -0.65
C ASP A 151 -3.22 7.89 -0.20
N LEU A 152 -4.49 8.18 -0.02
CA LEU A 152 -5.00 9.43 0.53
C LEU A 152 -6.17 9.16 1.49
N THR A 153 -6.51 10.14 2.30
CA THR A 153 -7.74 10.13 3.11
C THR A 153 -8.39 11.49 3.07
N VAL A 154 -9.69 11.52 2.78
CA VAL A 154 -10.48 12.75 2.86
C VAL A 154 -10.97 12.92 4.29
N MET A 155 -10.63 14.04 4.89
CA MET A 155 -10.99 14.39 6.26
C MET A 155 -12.40 15.00 6.32
N PRO A 156 -13.06 14.96 7.50
CA PRO A 156 -14.41 15.54 7.65
C PRO A 156 -14.48 17.04 7.34
N ASN A 157 -13.37 17.77 7.48
CA ASN A 157 -13.29 19.22 7.14
C ASN A 157 -13.09 19.48 5.64
N GLY A 158 -13.00 18.42 4.82
CA GLY A 158 -12.76 18.49 3.38
C GLY A 158 -11.29 18.58 2.98
N ASN A 159 -10.37 18.65 3.92
CA ASN A 159 -8.95 18.54 3.64
C ASN A 159 -8.58 17.10 3.27
N ILE A 160 -7.41 16.93 2.68
CA ILE A 160 -6.94 15.63 2.19
C ILE A 160 -5.59 15.33 2.82
N LEU A 161 -5.49 14.21 3.54
CA LEU A 161 -4.20 13.65 3.91
C LEU A 161 -3.67 12.83 2.74
N ALA A 162 -2.41 13.05 2.36
CA ALA A 162 -1.73 12.31 1.30
C ALA A 162 -0.33 11.90 1.75
N ILE A 163 0.11 10.74 1.28
CA ILE A 163 1.48 10.26 1.46
C ILE A 163 2.33 10.82 0.33
N ALA A 164 3.55 11.25 0.63
CA ALA A 164 4.51 11.69 -0.36
C ALA A 164 5.94 11.24 0.01
N TRP A 165 6.73 10.92 -0.99
CA TRP A 165 8.19 10.84 -0.84
C TRP A 165 8.78 12.23 -0.67
N GLU A 166 9.91 12.31 0.03
CA GLU A 166 10.74 13.50 0.15
C GLU A 166 12.19 13.15 -0.19
N ALA A 167 12.78 13.78 -1.20
CA ALA A 167 14.15 13.50 -1.61
C ALA A 167 15.16 14.03 -0.59
N ARG A 168 16.11 13.16 -0.19
CA ARG A 168 17.27 13.47 0.63
C ARG A 168 18.53 13.01 -0.07
N THR A 169 19.49 13.90 -0.22
CA THR A 169 20.78 13.57 -0.83
C THR A 169 21.56 12.54 -0.01
N ALA A 170 22.46 11.82 -0.65
CA ALA A 170 23.34 10.86 0.05
C ALA A 170 24.15 11.51 1.17
N ASP A 171 24.59 12.77 0.98
CA ASP A 171 25.34 13.52 1.99
C ASP A 171 24.46 13.89 3.20
N GLU A 172 23.21 14.32 2.99
CA GLU A 172 22.26 14.57 4.08
C GLU A 172 21.99 13.29 4.88
N VAL A 173 21.78 12.18 4.17
CA VAL A 173 21.51 10.86 4.77
C VAL A 173 22.72 10.39 5.62
N LEU A 174 23.93 10.54 5.09
CA LEU A 174 25.16 10.24 5.82
C LEU A 174 25.32 11.17 7.03
N ALA A 175 25.05 12.47 6.83
CA ALA A 175 25.13 13.46 7.90
C ALA A 175 24.12 13.19 9.02
N ALA A 176 22.98 12.59 8.73
CA ALA A 176 21.98 12.16 9.71
C ALA A 176 22.31 10.83 10.42
N GLY A 177 23.43 10.15 10.09
CA GLY A 177 23.93 8.98 10.82
C GLY A 177 23.47 7.63 10.26
N ARG A 178 23.05 7.57 8.98
CA ARG A 178 22.83 6.28 8.31
C ARG A 178 24.15 5.62 7.96
N LYS A 179 24.24 4.30 8.12
CA LYS A 179 25.41 3.50 7.76
C LYS A 179 25.69 3.59 6.26
N PRO A 180 26.93 3.87 5.81
CA PRO A 180 27.23 4.08 4.39
C PRO A 180 26.75 2.98 3.44
N LYS A 181 26.80 1.71 3.90
CA LYS A 181 26.33 0.55 3.11
C LYS A 181 24.83 0.52 2.85
N LEU A 182 24.06 1.36 3.54
CA LEU A 182 22.61 1.47 3.43
C LEU A 182 22.18 2.70 2.62
N ILE A 183 23.13 3.43 2.01
CA ILE A 183 22.85 4.67 1.29
C ILE A 183 22.97 4.45 -0.20
N PRO A 184 21.86 4.53 -0.96
CA PRO A 184 21.90 4.56 -2.42
C PRO A 184 22.66 5.80 -2.94
N LYS A 185 23.22 5.71 -4.14
CA LYS A 185 23.97 6.82 -4.73
C LYS A 185 23.11 8.08 -4.92
N ALA A 186 21.82 7.93 -5.26
CA ALA A 186 20.88 9.03 -5.38
C ALA A 186 20.33 9.55 -4.02
N GLY A 187 20.73 8.94 -2.90
CA GLY A 187 20.16 9.26 -1.59
C GLY A 187 18.92 8.47 -1.25
N LEU A 188 18.09 8.98 -0.35
CA LEU A 188 16.88 8.33 0.11
C LEU A 188 15.64 9.17 -0.21
N TRP A 189 14.49 8.50 -0.26
CA TRP A 189 13.17 9.09 -0.33
C TRP A 189 12.34 8.68 0.89
N PRO A 190 12.64 9.22 2.10
CA PRO A 190 11.78 9.00 3.24
C PRO A 190 10.40 9.58 2.99
N ASP A 191 9.40 8.94 3.62
CA ASP A 191 8.01 9.35 3.48
C ASP A 191 7.66 10.52 4.38
N LYS A 192 6.66 11.29 3.94
CA LYS A 192 5.95 12.28 4.73
C LYS A 192 4.44 12.17 4.50
N ILE A 193 3.66 12.69 5.44
CA ILE A 193 2.22 12.84 5.34
C ILE A 193 1.90 14.33 5.34
N VAL A 194 1.12 14.77 4.37
CA VAL A 194 0.71 16.18 4.24
C VAL A 194 -0.80 16.29 4.31
N GLU A 195 -1.30 17.31 5.02
CA GLU A 195 -2.69 17.72 4.97
C GLU A 195 -2.82 18.89 3.98
N ILE A 196 -3.60 18.64 2.93
CA ILE A 196 -3.82 19.56 1.83
C ILE A 196 -5.22 20.13 1.95
N LYS A 197 -5.32 21.46 2.06
CA LYS A 197 -6.57 22.20 1.92
C LYS A 197 -6.73 22.58 0.45
N PRO A 198 -7.72 22.04 -0.29
CA PRO A 198 -7.99 22.46 -1.66
C PRO A 198 -8.24 23.96 -1.76
N ASP A 199 -7.69 24.62 -2.79
CA ASP A 199 -7.79 26.05 -3.01
C ASP A 199 -7.97 26.34 -4.51
N GLY A 200 -9.20 26.65 -4.92
CA GLY A 200 -9.54 26.81 -6.33
C GLY A 200 -9.50 25.50 -7.13
N PRO A 201 -9.51 25.56 -8.47
CA PRO A 201 -9.62 24.38 -9.32
C PRO A 201 -8.32 23.55 -9.43
N ASN A 202 -7.16 24.17 -9.22
CA ASN A 202 -5.86 23.51 -9.40
C ASN A 202 -4.89 23.79 -8.23
N GLY A 203 -5.34 24.43 -7.17
CA GLY A 203 -4.51 24.82 -6.03
C GLY A 203 -4.73 23.97 -4.80
N GLY A 204 -3.73 24.00 -3.90
CA GLY A 204 -3.80 23.38 -2.59
C GLY A 204 -2.80 24.05 -1.64
N LYS A 205 -3.20 24.22 -0.39
CA LYS A 205 -2.32 24.72 0.68
C LYS A 205 -2.00 23.60 1.63
N ILE A 206 -0.71 23.37 1.89
CA ILE A 206 -0.28 22.48 2.96
C ILE A 206 -0.56 23.19 4.28
N VAL A 207 -1.46 22.62 5.07
CA VAL A 207 -1.89 23.20 6.36
C VAL A 207 -1.30 22.47 7.56
N TRP A 208 -0.85 21.23 7.35
CA TRP A 208 -0.14 20.43 8.31
C TRP A 208 0.79 19.44 7.57
N GLU A 209 1.92 19.11 8.21
CA GLU A 209 2.89 18.14 7.66
C GLU A 209 3.56 17.38 8.79
N TRP A 210 3.75 16.07 8.57
CA TRP A 210 4.57 15.18 9.38
C TRP A 210 5.59 14.48 8.48
N ARG A 211 6.82 14.32 8.96
CA ARG A 211 7.92 13.71 8.20
C ARG A 211 8.55 12.57 8.98
N MET A 212 8.67 11.41 8.36
CA MET A 212 9.44 10.30 8.93
C MET A 212 10.88 10.73 9.30
N TRP A 213 11.44 11.63 8.51
CA TRP A 213 12.78 12.18 8.71
C TRP A 213 13.01 12.85 10.05
N ASP A 214 12.02 13.40 10.66
CA ASP A 214 12.13 14.14 11.92
C ASP A 214 12.11 13.23 13.16
N HIS A 215 11.80 11.93 12.99
CA HIS A 215 11.60 10.96 14.06
C HIS A 215 12.60 9.79 14.01
N LEU A 216 13.84 10.08 13.62
CA LEU A 216 14.90 9.10 13.44
C LEU A 216 15.79 8.99 14.67
N ILE A 217 16.15 7.76 15.05
CA ILE A 217 17.17 7.44 16.04
C ILE A 217 18.23 6.52 15.42
N GLN A 218 19.47 6.56 15.91
CA GLN A 218 20.51 5.64 15.47
C GLN A 218 21.56 5.42 16.58
N ASP A 219 22.17 4.24 16.61
CA ASP A 219 23.22 3.85 17.56
C ASP A 219 24.61 3.72 16.91
N HIS A 220 24.76 4.20 15.67
CA HIS A 220 25.95 4.03 14.85
C HIS A 220 27.01 5.12 15.07
N ASP A 221 26.61 6.39 15.12
CA ASP A 221 27.51 7.53 15.24
C ASP A 221 27.11 8.43 16.43
N ALA A 222 27.91 8.32 17.53
CA ALA A 222 27.66 9.07 18.75
C ALA A 222 27.83 10.60 18.62
N LYS A 223 28.33 11.09 17.50
CA LYS A 223 28.50 12.54 17.26
C LYS A 223 27.22 13.17 16.70
N LYS A 224 26.22 12.39 16.30
CA LYS A 224 24.98 12.88 15.72
C LYS A 224 23.93 13.18 16.79
N LYS A 225 23.06 14.17 16.52
CA LYS A 225 22.05 14.64 17.48
C LYS A 225 21.01 13.55 17.82
N ASN A 226 20.71 12.68 16.85
CA ASN A 226 19.76 11.57 16.98
C ASN A 226 20.43 10.28 17.49
N PHE A 227 21.61 10.37 18.10
CA PHE A 227 22.27 9.20 18.69
C PHE A 227 21.53 8.74 19.94
N GLY A 228 21.21 7.45 19.97
CA GLY A 228 20.54 6.79 21.09
C GLY A 228 20.36 5.31 20.81
N LYS A 229 19.81 4.58 21.79
CA LYS A 229 19.51 3.16 21.63
C LYS A 229 18.09 2.98 21.15
N PRO A 230 17.84 2.40 19.96
CA PRO A 230 16.47 2.17 19.47
C PRO A 230 15.59 1.39 20.45
N ALA A 231 16.17 0.46 21.22
CA ALA A 231 15.43 -0.29 22.25
C ALA A 231 14.89 0.59 23.38
N ASP A 232 15.51 1.72 23.68
CA ASP A 232 15.06 2.64 24.74
C ASP A 232 14.00 3.65 24.22
N HIS A 233 13.90 3.79 22.87
CA HIS A 233 13.07 4.76 22.17
C HIS A 233 12.18 4.10 21.08
N PRO A 234 11.25 3.21 21.46
CA PRO A 234 10.36 2.57 20.49
C PRO A 234 9.38 3.54 19.79
N GLU A 235 9.25 4.77 20.31
CA GLU A 235 8.51 5.86 19.70
C GLU A 235 9.22 6.50 18.49
N LEU A 236 10.49 6.12 18.23
CA LEU A 236 11.30 6.61 17.11
C LEU A 236 11.63 5.47 16.14
N LEU A 237 12.03 5.83 14.93
CA LEU A 237 12.45 4.88 13.90
C LEU A 237 13.98 4.71 13.93
N ASP A 238 14.46 3.48 14.04
CA ASP A 238 15.89 3.20 13.83
C ASP A 238 16.26 3.52 12.37
N PHE A 239 17.13 4.51 12.21
CA PHE A 239 17.56 4.96 10.88
C PHE A 239 18.41 3.92 10.15
N ASN A 240 18.92 2.92 10.85
CA ASN A 240 19.78 1.88 10.31
C ASN A 240 19.06 0.54 10.06
N VAL A 241 17.72 0.54 10.12
CA VAL A 241 16.91 -0.58 9.66
C VAL A 241 17.02 -0.73 8.15
N GLY A 242 17.04 -1.97 7.67
CA GLY A 242 17.05 -2.33 6.26
C GLY A 242 18.29 -3.11 5.84
N GLU A 243 18.29 -3.55 4.59
CA GLU A 243 19.37 -4.33 4.00
C GLU A 243 20.38 -3.43 3.27
N PRO A 244 21.62 -3.89 3.15
CA PRO A 244 22.63 -3.18 2.34
C PRO A 244 22.14 -2.94 0.92
N VAL A 245 22.42 -1.74 0.40
CA VAL A 245 22.13 -1.40 -0.99
C VAL A 245 22.85 -2.39 -1.91
N PRO A 246 22.15 -2.99 -2.90
CA PRO A 246 22.78 -3.89 -3.84
C PRO A 246 23.87 -3.16 -4.66
N PRO A 247 24.87 -3.89 -5.15
CA PRO A 247 25.86 -3.31 -6.06
C PRO A 247 25.20 -2.64 -7.27
N LEU A 248 25.72 -1.49 -7.69
CA LEU A 248 25.20 -0.80 -8.87
C LEU A 248 25.33 -1.69 -10.10
N ILE A 249 24.24 -1.80 -10.85
CA ILE A 249 24.24 -2.40 -12.19
C ILE A 249 24.53 -1.32 -13.23
N SER A 250 24.93 -1.71 -14.45
CA SER A 250 25.08 -0.76 -15.54
C SER A 250 23.72 -0.27 -16.05
N GLN A 251 23.68 0.89 -16.73
CA GLN A 251 22.46 1.39 -17.37
C GLN A 251 21.96 0.39 -18.43
N ASP A 252 22.84 -0.23 -19.21
CA ASP A 252 22.46 -1.26 -20.19
C ASP A 252 21.75 -2.45 -19.52
N SER A 253 22.24 -2.88 -18.35
CA SER A 253 21.58 -3.94 -17.57
C SER A 253 20.20 -3.52 -17.08
N MET A 254 20.07 -2.26 -16.62
CA MET A 254 18.79 -1.68 -16.22
C MET A 254 17.81 -1.67 -17.40
N ASP A 255 18.24 -1.23 -18.57
CA ASP A 255 17.41 -1.14 -19.77
C ASP A 255 16.97 -2.54 -20.26
N ILE A 256 17.85 -3.52 -20.17
CA ILE A 256 17.50 -4.92 -20.43
C ILE A 256 16.40 -5.39 -19.44
N LEU A 257 16.55 -5.13 -18.13
CA LEU A 257 15.56 -5.51 -17.13
C LEU A 257 14.21 -4.82 -17.37
N LYS A 258 14.22 -3.54 -17.75
CA LYS A 258 13.01 -2.80 -18.15
C LYS A 258 12.36 -3.40 -19.40
N SER A 259 13.14 -3.70 -20.43
CA SER A 259 12.62 -4.30 -21.67
C SER A 259 12.00 -5.69 -21.45
N GLN A 260 12.49 -6.41 -20.45
CA GLN A 260 11.94 -7.71 -20.02
C GLN A 260 10.74 -7.60 -19.07
N GLY A 261 10.32 -6.38 -18.71
CA GLY A 261 9.26 -6.15 -17.73
C GLY A 261 9.62 -6.59 -16.30
N ARG A 262 10.91 -6.73 -16.00
CA ARG A 262 11.41 -7.10 -14.66
C ARG A 262 11.59 -5.89 -13.76
N ILE A 263 11.75 -4.70 -14.33
CA ILE A 263 11.67 -3.39 -13.67
C ILE A 263 10.57 -2.61 -14.38
N LEU A 264 9.60 -2.20 -13.62
CA LEU A 264 8.35 -1.65 -14.15
C LEU A 264 8.32 -0.12 -14.08
N TRP A 265 9.17 0.43 -13.21
CA TRP A 265 9.22 1.87 -12.95
C TRP A 265 10.10 2.54 -14.01
N ARG A 266 9.47 3.37 -14.84
CA ARG A 266 10.16 4.06 -15.95
C ARG A 266 11.33 4.93 -15.48
N ASN A 267 11.19 5.57 -14.33
CA ASN A 267 12.19 6.47 -13.73
C ASN A 267 13.24 5.76 -12.87
N GLN A 268 13.18 4.41 -12.77
CA GLN A 268 14.21 3.64 -12.07
C GLN A 268 15.55 3.75 -12.80
N THR A 269 16.59 4.09 -12.05
CA THR A 269 17.99 4.13 -12.51
C THR A 269 18.85 3.26 -11.60
N PRO A 270 20.06 2.88 -12.00
CA PRO A 270 20.98 2.19 -11.10
C PRO A 270 21.25 2.95 -9.80
N GLU A 271 21.31 4.28 -9.87
CA GLU A 271 21.66 5.14 -8.74
C GLU A 271 20.54 5.25 -7.70
N ASN A 272 19.26 5.20 -8.12
CA ASN A 272 18.12 5.37 -7.23
C ASN A 272 17.51 4.04 -6.77
N MET A 273 18.12 2.90 -7.12
CA MET A 273 17.72 1.60 -6.59
C MET A 273 17.86 1.58 -5.05
N GLY A 274 16.76 1.34 -4.35
CA GLY A 274 16.70 1.32 -2.88
C GLY A 274 16.49 2.69 -2.23
N SER A 275 16.25 3.75 -3.01
CA SER A 275 15.96 5.09 -2.45
C SER A 275 14.60 5.14 -1.74
N ASP A 276 13.60 4.41 -2.21
CA ASP A 276 12.29 4.23 -1.57
C ASP A 276 12.39 3.22 -0.42
N VAL A 277 12.79 3.70 0.76
CA VAL A 277 13.24 2.83 1.86
C VAL A 277 12.13 2.39 2.80
N TYR A 278 11.10 3.22 3.02
CA TYR A 278 10.02 2.93 3.96
C TYR A 278 8.71 2.57 3.26
N HIS A 279 8.43 3.18 2.13
CA HIS A 279 7.36 2.82 1.21
C HIS A 279 5.98 2.79 1.89
N LEU A 280 5.53 3.92 2.47
CA LEU A 280 4.21 3.99 3.08
C LEU A 280 3.12 3.69 2.04
N ASN A 281 2.20 2.78 2.35
CA ASN A 281 1.19 2.33 1.38
C ASN A 281 -0.26 2.56 1.79
N ALA A 282 -0.50 3.07 2.98
CA ALA A 282 -1.83 3.41 3.47
C ALA A 282 -1.74 4.54 4.49
N VAL A 283 -2.69 5.48 4.43
CA VAL A 283 -2.91 6.54 5.42
C VAL A 283 -4.40 6.64 5.73
N LYS A 284 -4.76 6.61 7.01
CA LYS A 284 -6.15 6.71 7.48
C LYS A 284 -6.23 7.65 8.67
N TYR A 285 -7.33 8.40 8.74
CA TYR A 285 -7.60 9.38 9.78
C TYR A 285 -8.76 8.92 10.67
N ASN A 286 -8.58 9.06 11.97
CA ASN A 286 -9.64 8.87 12.96
C ASN A 286 -10.00 10.21 13.58
N ALA A 287 -11.17 10.73 13.24
CA ALA A 287 -11.62 12.05 13.69
C ALA A 287 -11.95 12.10 15.20
N ASP A 288 -12.43 11.01 15.80
CA ASP A 288 -12.76 10.96 17.22
C ASP A 288 -11.49 11.01 18.09
N LEU A 289 -10.41 10.39 17.61
CA LEU A 289 -9.11 10.36 18.29
C LEU A 289 -8.18 11.48 17.86
N ASP A 290 -8.44 12.11 16.71
CA ASP A 290 -7.54 13.02 16.01
C ASP A 290 -6.16 12.42 15.78
N GLN A 291 -6.16 11.20 15.20
CA GLN A 291 -4.97 10.38 14.98
C GLN A 291 -4.89 9.91 13.53
N ILE A 292 -3.67 9.72 13.06
CA ILE A 292 -3.38 9.14 11.75
C ILE A 292 -2.75 7.76 11.95
N ALA A 293 -3.31 6.73 11.28
CA ALA A 293 -2.68 5.43 11.12
C ALA A 293 -2.08 5.30 9.72
N PHE A 294 -0.90 4.70 9.63
CA PHE A 294 -0.26 4.40 8.36
C PHE A 294 0.51 3.08 8.42
N SER A 295 0.85 2.54 7.27
CA SER A 295 1.58 1.27 7.19
C SER A 295 2.76 1.33 6.24
N SER A 296 3.86 0.65 6.62
CA SER A 296 5.07 0.49 5.83
C SER A 296 5.34 -1.00 5.58
N PRO A 297 5.16 -1.50 4.36
CA PRO A 297 5.46 -2.90 4.02
C PRO A 297 6.95 -3.20 4.13
N SER A 298 7.82 -2.24 3.80
CA SER A 298 9.27 -2.41 3.91
C SER A 298 9.73 -2.64 5.35
N LEU A 299 9.08 -1.96 6.31
CA LEU A 299 9.31 -2.18 7.74
C LEU A 299 8.52 -3.36 8.30
N SER A 300 7.45 -3.79 7.59
CA SER A 300 6.47 -4.75 8.10
C SER A 300 5.83 -4.30 9.41
N GLU A 301 5.48 -3.03 9.48
CA GLU A 301 4.87 -2.39 10.64
C GLU A 301 3.73 -1.44 10.24
N ILE A 302 2.81 -1.28 11.16
CA ILE A 302 1.81 -0.21 11.17
C ILE A 302 2.16 0.77 12.30
N PHE A 303 1.76 2.03 12.12
CA PHE A 303 2.06 3.12 13.03
C PHE A 303 0.83 3.97 13.28
N ILE A 304 0.76 4.61 14.45
CA ILE A 304 -0.22 5.65 14.77
C ILE A 304 0.54 6.86 15.33
N ILE A 305 0.17 8.06 14.83
CA ILE A 305 0.70 9.35 15.28
C ILE A 305 -0.43 10.29 15.70
N ASP A 306 -0.07 11.32 16.48
CA ASP A 306 -0.95 12.38 16.93
C ASP A 306 -1.11 13.46 15.84
N HIS A 307 -2.32 13.63 15.31
CA HIS A 307 -2.62 14.69 14.35
C HIS A 307 -3.02 16.01 15.03
N SER A 308 -3.35 16.00 16.32
CA SER A 308 -3.73 17.21 17.07
C SER A 308 -2.60 18.21 17.26
N THR A 309 -1.44 17.94 16.70
CA THR A 309 -0.22 18.76 16.70
C THR A 309 -0.30 19.88 15.67
N THR A 310 0.40 20.99 15.92
CA THR A 310 0.83 21.90 14.85
C THR A 310 1.95 21.24 14.02
N THR A 311 2.20 21.70 12.79
CA THR A 311 3.34 21.22 11.97
C THR A 311 4.68 21.30 12.74
N LYS A 312 4.87 22.33 13.55
CA LYS A 312 6.08 22.49 14.38
C LYS A 312 6.17 21.41 15.47
N GLU A 313 5.08 21.08 16.12
CA GLU A 313 5.03 20.01 17.11
C GLU A 313 5.15 18.63 16.45
N ALA A 314 4.53 18.46 15.27
CA ALA A 314 4.66 17.24 14.48
C ALA A 314 6.09 16.97 14.00
N ALA A 315 6.93 17.97 13.87
CA ALA A 315 8.36 17.84 13.58
C ALA A 315 9.22 17.64 14.85
N GLY A 316 8.61 17.55 16.03
CA GLY A 316 9.30 17.44 17.32
C GLY A 316 8.79 16.27 18.16
N HIS A 317 9.31 16.20 19.39
CA HIS A 317 9.07 15.10 20.32
C HIS A 317 8.13 15.50 21.48
N THR A 318 7.50 16.68 21.41
CA THR A 318 6.59 17.20 22.44
C THR A 318 5.46 18.00 21.80
N GLY A 319 4.32 18.11 22.48
CA GLY A 319 3.13 18.78 21.97
C GLY A 319 2.02 17.82 21.56
N GLY A 320 0.93 18.37 21.04
CA GLY A 320 -0.28 17.63 20.74
C GLY A 320 -1.03 17.13 21.97
N ARG A 321 -2.13 16.42 21.76
CA ARG A 321 -3.00 15.87 22.83
C ARG A 321 -2.25 14.87 23.72
N TRP A 322 -1.32 14.13 23.15
CA TRP A 322 -0.59 13.06 23.84
C TRP A 322 0.79 13.48 24.36
N GLY A 323 1.18 14.74 24.12
CA GLY A 323 2.44 15.31 24.62
C GLY A 323 3.72 14.76 23.98
N LYS A 324 3.58 14.00 22.87
CA LYS A 324 4.70 13.32 22.19
C LYS A 324 5.09 13.96 20.84
N GLY A 325 4.46 15.10 20.49
CA GLY A 325 4.68 15.69 19.17
C GLY A 325 4.32 14.71 18.07
N GLY A 326 5.19 14.55 17.07
CA GLY A 326 4.99 13.61 15.97
C GLY A 326 5.57 12.21 16.17
N ASP A 327 6.06 11.88 17.36
CA ASP A 327 6.57 10.53 17.67
C ASP A 327 5.45 9.49 17.61
N PHE A 328 5.82 8.23 17.36
CA PHE A 328 4.85 7.14 17.29
C PHE A 328 4.13 6.96 18.63
N LEU A 329 2.81 7.11 18.62
CA LEU A 329 1.97 6.74 19.74
C LEU A 329 1.88 5.23 19.88
N TYR A 330 1.87 4.54 18.74
CA TYR A 330 1.74 3.09 18.63
C TYR A 330 2.46 2.59 17.38
N ARG A 331 3.05 1.41 17.48
CA ARG A 331 3.58 0.65 16.35
C ARG A 331 3.38 -0.85 16.57
N TRP A 332 3.18 -1.63 15.51
CA TRP A 332 2.96 -3.06 15.63
C TRP A 332 3.34 -3.78 14.34
N GLY A 333 3.95 -4.96 14.49
CA GLY A 333 4.27 -5.84 13.36
C GLY A 333 5.65 -6.44 13.42
N ASN A 334 6.71 -5.64 13.53
CA ASN A 334 8.08 -6.12 13.53
C ASN A 334 8.94 -5.47 14.62
N PRO A 335 8.96 -6.02 15.84
CA PRO A 335 9.68 -5.43 16.96
C PRO A 335 11.22 -5.50 16.82
N GLU A 336 11.75 -6.26 15.86
CA GLU A 336 13.16 -6.27 15.54
C GLU A 336 13.64 -4.88 15.07
N ASN A 337 12.78 -4.10 14.40
CA ASN A 337 13.10 -2.75 13.92
C ASN A 337 13.39 -1.72 15.04
N TYR A 338 13.05 -2.03 16.29
CA TYR A 338 13.38 -1.20 17.44
C TYR A 338 14.06 -2.01 18.55
N HIS A 339 14.76 -3.08 18.15
CA HIS A 339 15.63 -3.92 18.99
C HIS A 339 14.92 -4.51 20.22
N ARG A 340 13.62 -4.81 20.13
CA ARG A 340 12.82 -5.45 21.19
C ARG A 340 12.21 -6.76 20.74
N GLY A 341 12.98 -7.61 20.13
CA GLY A 341 12.56 -8.92 19.63
C GLY A 341 13.49 -9.38 18.52
N ASP A 342 13.21 -10.56 18.03
CA ASP A 342 13.85 -11.16 16.88
C ASP A 342 12.82 -11.49 15.79
N SER A 343 13.25 -12.14 14.73
CA SER A 343 12.38 -12.53 13.60
C SER A 343 11.19 -13.42 13.99
N THR A 344 11.25 -14.12 15.14
CA THR A 344 10.13 -14.96 15.63
C THR A 344 9.00 -14.13 16.25
N ALA A 345 9.30 -12.92 16.69
CA ALA A 345 8.32 -11.98 17.23
C ALA A 345 7.56 -11.19 16.14
N ARG A 346 8.01 -11.29 14.88
CA ARG A 346 7.40 -10.59 13.75
C ARG A 346 6.00 -11.12 13.45
N LYS A 347 5.04 -10.23 13.29
CA LYS A 347 3.60 -10.53 13.11
C LYS A 347 3.08 -10.11 11.74
N LEU A 348 3.71 -9.08 11.12
CA LEU A 348 3.35 -8.57 9.81
C LEU A 348 4.44 -8.82 8.78
N PHE A 349 4.01 -9.05 7.55
CA PHE A 349 4.88 -9.38 6.42
C PHE A 349 4.37 -8.65 5.18
N HIS A 350 5.00 -7.52 4.85
CA HIS A 350 4.68 -6.67 3.68
C HIS A 350 3.21 -6.22 3.62
N GLN A 351 2.60 -5.96 4.77
CA GLN A 351 1.19 -5.64 4.93
C GLN A 351 0.76 -4.37 4.17
N HIS A 352 -0.56 -4.30 3.93
CA HIS A 352 -1.21 -3.17 3.28
C HIS A 352 -2.50 -2.79 4.01
N ASP A 353 -2.99 -1.56 3.73
CA ASP A 353 -4.33 -1.09 4.05
C ASP A 353 -4.71 -1.19 5.53
N ILE A 354 -3.93 -0.55 6.40
CA ILE A 354 -4.35 -0.33 7.79
C ILE A 354 -5.59 0.57 7.83
N ARG A 355 -6.62 0.15 8.59
CA ARG A 355 -7.84 0.96 8.78
C ARG A 355 -8.38 0.79 10.19
N TRP A 356 -8.95 1.86 10.76
CA TRP A 356 -9.90 1.69 11.87
C TRP A 356 -11.21 1.11 11.35
N ILE A 357 -11.81 0.23 12.15
CA ILE A 357 -13.21 -0.15 11.97
C ILE A 357 -14.05 1.04 12.42
N GLU A 358 -14.87 1.55 11.52
CA GLU A 358 -15.64 2.76 11.69
C GLU A 358 -16.73 2.59 12.76
N LYS A 359 -17.11 3.69 13.38
CA LYS A 359 -18.19 3.76 14.36
C LYS A 359 -19.49 3.20 13.80
N GLY A 360 -20.19 2.40 14.60
CA GLY A 360 -21.46 1.74 14.21
C GLY A 360 -21.28 0.37 13.56
N LYS A 361 -20.05 -0.03 13.21
CA LYS A 361 -19.76 -1.38 12.71
C LYS A 361 -19.29 -2.32 13.82
N PRO A 362 -19.53 -3.63 13.71
CA PRO A 362 -18.98 -4.61 14.67
C PRO A 362 -17.44 -4.53 14.73
N GLY A 363 -16.89 -4.36 15.92
CA GLY A 363 -15.48 -4.13 16.16
C GLY A 363 -15.06 -2.66 16.04
N ALA A 364 -15.98 -1.69 16.09
CA ALA A 364 -15.68 -0.26 16.00
C ALA A 364 -14.53 0.17 16.91
N GLY A 365 -13.55 0.92 16.37
CA GLY A 365 -12.34 1.34 17.07
C GLY A 365 -11.17 0.35 16.98
N HIS A 366 -11.41 -0.91 16.59
CA HIS A 366 -10.33 -1.84 16.26
C HIS A 366 -9.67 -1.48 14.93
N LEU A 367 -8.53 -2.07 14.65
CA LEU A 367 -7.81 -1.91 13.39
C LEU A 367 -7.92 -3.17 12.54
N THR A 368 -8.11 -3.01 11.23
CA THR A 368 -7.95 -4.08 10.24
C THR A 368 -6.69 -3.86 9.42
N VAL A 369 -6.01 -4.94 9.05
CA VAL A 369 -4.82 -4.91 8.19
C VAL A 369 -4.75 -6.15 7.32
N TYR A 370 -4.38 -5.97 6.05
CA TYR A 370 -4.10 -7.07 5.13
C TYR A 370 -2.63 -7.46 5.23
N ASN A 371 -2.34 -8.66 5.75
CA ASN A 371 -0.99 -9.21 5.91
C ASN A 371 -0.63 -10.05 4.70
N ASN A 372 0.26 -9.55 3.85
CA ASN A 372 0.42 -10.03 2.48
C ASN A 372 1.17 -11.36 2.35
N ASP A 373 2.31 -11.51 3.02
CA ASP A 373 3.29 -12.52 2.60
C ASP A 373 3.82 -13.33 3.78
N ILE A 374 2.90 -13.89 4.57
CA ILE A 374 3.22 -14.65 5.78
C ILE A 374 3.99 -15.91 5.40
N PRO A 375 5.21 -16.11 5.89
CA PRO A 375 6.04 -17.24 5.54
C PRO A 375 5.50 -18.55 6.13
N LYS A 376 5.64 -19.64 5.37
CA LYS A 376 5.29 -21.00 5.80
C LYS A 376 6.44 -21.94 5.47
N TRP A 377 7.05 -22.54 6.48
CA TRP A 377 8.32 -23.26 6.42
C TRP A 377 8.39 -24.40 5.40
N ASP A 378 7.30 -25.10 5.20
CA ASP A 378 7.19 -26.26 4.31
C ASP A 378 6.35 -26.01 3.07
N LYS A 379 5.81 -24.80 2.93
CA LYS A 379 4.85 -24.44 1.90
C LYS A 379 5.06 -23.01 1.42
N MET A 380 4.26 -22.65 0.46
CA MET A 380 4.22 -21.29 -0.07
C MET A 380 3.69 -20.29 0.97
N ASN A 381 4.21 -19.06 0.97
CA ASN A 381 3.66 -17.96 1.75
C ASN A 381 2.16 -17.78 1.50
N TYR A 382 1.44 -17.21 2.40
CA TYR A 382 0.00 -16.96 2.30
C TYR A 382 -0.34 -15.57 2.81
N SER A 383 -1.54 -15.09 2.52
CA SER A 383 -2.07 -13.85 3.07
C SER A 383 -3.08 -14.11 4.18
N ALA A 384 -3.24 -13.12 5.05
CA ALA A 384 -4.30 -13.08 6.04
C ALA A 384 -4.86 -11.67 6.16
N VAL A 385 -6.10 -11.55 6.62
CA VAL A 385 -6.66 -10.29 7.12
C VAL A 385 -6.76 -10.40 8.62
N TYR A 386 -6.21 -9.42 9.33
CA TYR A 386 -6.25 -9.37 10.79
C TYR A 386 -7.15 -8.24 11.28
N GLU A 387 -7.85 -8.50 12.37
CA GLU A 387 -8.45 -7.49 13.23
C GLU A 387 -7.68 -7.48 14.55
N ILE A 388 -7.14 -6.33 14.92
CA ILE A 388 -6.34 -6.16 16.14
C ILE A 388 -6.91 -5.07 17.03
N VAL A 389 -6.71 -5.21 18.34
CA VAL A 389 -7.09 -4.23 19.36
C VAL A 389 -5.81 -3.73 20.02
N PRO A 390 -5.32 -2.53 19.67
CA PRO A 390 -4.20 -1.94 20.37
C PRO A 390 -4.51 -1.79 21.87
N PRO A 391 -3.62 -2.22 22.77
CA PRO A 391 -3.84 -2.04 24.20
C PRO A 391 -3.76 -0.57 24.58
N THR A 392 -4.77 -0.09 25.33
CA THR A 392 -4.84 1.28 25.83
C THR A 392 -5.10 1.31 27.33
N ASP A 393 -4.70 2.38 27.99
CA ASP A 393 -5.08 2.66 29.37
C ASP A 393 -6.49 3.25 29.47
N SER A 394 -6.91 3.57 30.68
CA SER A 394 -8.23 4.16 30.94
C SER A 394 -8.43 5.57 30.34
N LYS A 395 -7.37 6.22 29.89
CA LYS A 395 -7.40 7.53 29.22
C LYS A 395 -7.31 7.40 27.70
N GLY A 396 -7.17 6.17 27.17
CA GLY A 396 -7.04 5.89 25.74
C GLY A 396 -5.60 6.00 25.21
N ALA A 397 -4.59 6.21 26.06
CA ALA A 397 -3.20 6.19 25.64
C ALA A 397 -2.75 4.75 25.36
N TYR A 398 -2.06 4.54 24.24
CA TYR A 398 -1.49 3.23 23.91
C TYR A 398 -0.43 2.84 24.94
N VAL A 399 -0.54 1.61 25.45
CA VAL A 399 0.34 1.10 26.49
C VAL A 399 1.29 0.05 25.96
N MET A 400 2.49 0.10 26.49
CA MET A 400 3.52 -0.91 26.28
C MET A 400 4.17 -1.17 27.63
N GLU A 401 4.26 -2.44 28.02
CA GLU A 401 4.98 -2.81 29.22
C GLU A 401 6.49 -2.48 29.07
N LYS A 402 7.09 -2.11 30.18
CA LYS A 402 8.54 -1.77 30.19
C LYS A 402 9.37 -2.93 29.60
N ASN A 403 10.22 -2.61 28.64
CA ASN A 403 11.10 -3.55 27.93
C ASN A 403 10.36 -4.65 27.13
N LYS A 404 9.07 -4.49 26.89
CA LYS A 404 8.28 -5.36 26.02
C LYS A 404 8.06 -4.73 24.65
N THR A 405 7.40 -5.47 23.79
CA THR A 405 6.89 -4.98 22.49
C THR A 405 5.50 -4.40 22.67
N PHE A 406 5.05 -3.58 21.73
CA PHE A 406 3.63 -3.21 21.67
C PHE A 406 2.76 -4.45 21.40
N GLY A 407 1.67 -4.58 22.17
CA GLY A 407 0.63 -5.56 21.92
C GLY A 407 -0.32 -5.18 20.78
N PRO A 408 -1.28 -6.04 20.43
CA PRO A 408 -1.54 -7.34 21.04
C PRO A 408 -0.62 -8.46 20.54
N ASP A 409 -0.55 -9.56 21.28
CA ASP A 409 0.22 -10.73 20.84
C ASP A 409 -0.42 -11.45 19.67
N LYS A 410 -1.76 -11.40 19.59
CA LYS A 410 -2.56 -12.07 18.54
C LYS A 410 -3.71 -11.18 18.09
N PRO A 411 -4.14 -11.29 16.82
CA PRO A 411 -5.37 -10.66 16.37
C PRO A 411 -6.57 -11.24 17.11
N VAL A 412 -7.64 -10.44 17.28
CA VAL A 412 -8.91 -10.90 17.85
C VAL A 412 -9.76 -11.63 16.81
N TRP A 413 -9.53 -11.39 15.55
CA TRP A 413 -10.10 -12.12 14.41
C TRP A 413 -9.08 -12.17 13.27
N ALA A 414 -9.13 -13.27 12.51
CA ALA A 414 -8.33 -13.42 11.32
C ALA A 414 -9.10 -14.19 10.23
N TYR A 415 -8.95 -13.75 8.99
CA TYR A 415 -9.30 -14.55 7.83
C TYR A 415 -8.05 -15.12 7.18
N VAL A 416 -8.04 -16.43 7.01
CA VAL A 416 -7.06 -17.20 6.25
C VAL A 416 -7.83 -18.20 5.40
N ALA A 417 -7.41 -18.45 4.16
CA ALA A 417 -8.06 -19.48 3.36
C ALA A 417 -7.96 -20.87 4.05
N PRO A 418 -9.01 -21.70 3.98
CA PRO A 418 -9.01 -23.02 4.63
C PRO A 418 -7.83 -23.92 4.23
N ASP A 419 -7.39 -23.82 2.98
CA ASP A 419 -6.21 -24.55 2.46
C ASP A 419 -4.88 -23.85 2.79
N SER A 420 -4.95 -22.64 3.37
CA SER A 420 -3.82 -21.76 3.72
C SER A 420 -2.85 -21.43 2.58
N VAL A 421 -3.27 -21.56 1.32
CA VAL A 421 -2.43 -21.28 0.14
C VAL A 421 -3.16 -20.57 -0.99
N SER A 422 -4.47 -20.75 -1.17
CA SER A 422 -5.24 -20.15 -2.26
C SER A 422 -5.45 -18.65 -2.11
N PHE A 423 -5.40 -18.13 -0.89
CA PHE A 423 -5.47 -16.71 -0.57
C PHE A 423 -4.06 -16.16 -0.39
N TRP A 424 -3.56 -15.51 -1.45
CA TRP A 424 -2.23 -14.93 -1.46
C TRP A 424 -2.08 -13.81 -2.48
N SER A 425 -1.65 -12.67 -1.98
CA SER A 425 -1.20 -11.51 -2.74
C SER A 425 0.03 -10.96 -2.05
N SER A 426 1.20 -11.06 -2.66
CA SER A 426 2.48 -10.66 -2.02
C SER A 426 2.63 -9.16 -1.85
N PHE A 427 1.75 -8.36 -2.46
CA PHE A 427 1.78 -6.89 -2.45
C PHE A 427 0.37 -6.34 -2.64
N ILE A 428 0.18 -5.01 -2.49
CA ILE A 428 -1.11 -4.32 -2.62
C ILE A 428 -2.21 -4.98 -1.75
N SER A 429 -3.50 -4.82 -2.11
CA SER A 429 -4.62 -5.43 -1.38
C SER A 429 -5.17 -4.59 -0.23
N GLY A 430 -6.28 -5.03 0.34
CA GLY A 430 -6.88 -4.36 1.48
C GLY A 430 -8.11 -5.08 2.01
N ALA A 431 -8.59 -4.63 3.16
CA ALA A 431 -9.80 -5.18 3.75
C ALA A 431 -10.48 -4.18 4.69
N HIS A 432 -11.82 -4.22 4.74
CA HIS A 432 -12.56 -3.40 5.69
C HIS A 432 -13.85 -4.07 6.17
N ARG A 433 -14.23 -3.73 7.39
CA ARG A 433 -15.45 -4.23 8.03
C ARG A 433 -16.69 -3.58 7.44
N MET A 434 -17.73 -4.37 7.25
CA MET A 434 -19.03 -3.95 6.75
C MET A 434 -20.07 -3.85 7.88
N ASN A 435 -21.20 -3.18 7.62
CA ASN A 435 -22.23 -2.92 8.63
C ASN A 435 -22.86 -4.20 9.19
N ASN A 436 -22.99 -5.25 8.37
CA ASN A 436 -23.53 -6.55 8.80
C ASN A 436 -22.51 -7.43 9.56
N GLY A 437 -21.29 -6.95 9.77
CA GLY A 437 -20.20 -7.68 10.42
C GLY A 437 -19.34 -8.52 9.49
N ASN A 438 -19.72 -8.65 8.21
CA ASN A 438 -18.86 -9.26 7.20
C ASN A 438 -17.62 -8.38 6.96
N THR A 439 -16.61 -8.95 6.33
CA THR A 439 -15.41 -8.23 5.90
C THR A 439 -15.30 -8.30 4.39
N PHE A 440 -15.21 -7.13 3.76
CA PHE A 440 -14.88 -7.02 2.34
C PHE A 440 -13.36 -7.11 2.18
N ILE A 441 -12.89 -7.91 1.24
CA ILE A 441 -11.47 -8.17 0.99
C ILE A 441 -11.16 -7.95 -0.49
N ASN A 442 -10.12 -7.17 -0.75
CA ASN A 442 -9.47 -7.01 -2.04
C ASN A 442 -8.19 -7.86 -2.06
N GLU A 443 -8.17 -8.98 -2.76
CA GLU A 443 -6.95 -9.74 -3.08
C GLU A 443 -6.33 -9.16 -4.35
N GLY A 444 -5.54 -8.11 -4.17
CA GLY A 444 -5.19 -7.17 -5.22
C GLY A 444 -4.40 -7.76 -6.38
N ALA A 445 -3.44 -8.66 -6.15
CA ALA A 445 -2.63 -9.25 -7.21
C ALA A 445 -3.46 -10.04 -8.23
N LYS A 446 -4.58 -10.62 -7.79
CA LYS A 446 -5.53 -11.33 -8.67
C LYS A 446 -6.62 -10.42 -9.24
N GLY A 447 -6.78 -9.21 -8.69
CA GLY A 447 -7.96 -8.39 -8.94
C GLY A 447 -9.24 -9.10 -8.48
N ARG A 448 -9.18 -9.80 -7.35
CA ARG A 448 -10.27 -10.56 -6.76
C ARG A 448 -10.86 -9.81 -5.58
N PHE A 449 -12.15 -9.55 -5.63
CA PHE A 449 -12.92 -8.93 -4.55
C PHE A 449 -13.84 -9.97 -3.95
N PHE A 450 -13.90 -10.05 -2.64
CA PHE A 450 -14.82 -11.00 -2.01
C PHE A 450 -15.26 -10.53 -0.62
N GLU A 451 -16.39 -11.03 -0.20
CA GLU A 451 -17.00 -10.75 1.10
C GLU A 451 -17.04 -12.04 1.91
N VAL A 452 -16.50 -11.96 3.12
CA VAL A 452 -16.49 -13.09 4.06
C VAL A 452 -17.30 -12.77 5.30
N THR A 453 -18.06 -13.75 5.78
CA THR A 453 -18.78 -13.68 7.07
C THR A 453 -17.79 -13.75 8.23
N PRO A 454 -18.19 -13.40 9.47
CA PRO A 454 -17.30 -13.49 10.65
C PRO A 454 -16.70 -14.89 10.87
N ASN A 455 -17.39 -15.95 10.44
CA ASN A 455 -16.90 -17.33 10.53
C ASN A 455 -16.13 -17.81 9.28
N GLY A 456 -15.77 -16.90 8.36
CA GLY A 456 -14.87 -17.18 7.24
C GLY A 456 -15.53 -17.74 5.98
N LYS A 457 -16.88 -17.82 5.89
CA LYS A 457 -17.58 -18.24 4.68
C LYS A 457 -17.57 -17.12 3.64
N ILE A 458 -17.12 -17.39 2.40
CA ILE A 458 -17.25 -16.45 1.29
C ILE A 458 -18.72 -16.45 0.82
N VAL A 459 -19.35 -15.27 0.78
CA VAL A 459 -20.74 -15.09 0.38
C VAL A 459 -20.89 -14.32 -0.94
N TRP A 460 -19.86 -13.60 -1.34
CA TRP A 460 -19.77 -12.93 -2.62
C TRP A 460 -18.34 -12.94 -3.14
N GLU A 461 -18.15 -13.13 -4.44
CA GLU A 461 -16.84 -13.11 -5.07
C GLU A 461 -16.93 -12.59 -6.50
N TYR A 462 -16.01 -11.69 -6.85
CA TYR A 462 -15.89 -11.10 -8.17
C TYR A 462 -14.42 -10.96 -8.57
N LEU A 463 -14.09 -11.34 -9.78
CA LEU A 463 -12.77 -11.13 -10.36
C LEU A 463 -12.85 -10.03 -11.42
N ASN A 464 -12.10 -8.95 -11.23
CA ASN A 464 -12.07 -7.80 -12.15
C ASN A 464 -11.73 -8.24 -13.60
N PRO A 465 -12.62 -8.04 -14.58
CA PRO A 465 -12.35 -8.36 -15.99
C PRO A 465 -11.84 -7.17 -16.79
N TYR A 466 -11.64 -6.02 -16.15
CA TYR A 466 -11.34 -4.76 -16.83
C TYR A 466 -9.87 -4.39 -16.73
N ARG A 467 -9.39 -3.78 -17.80
CA ARG A 467 -8.06 -3.19 -17.89
C ARG A 467 -8.10 -2.11 -18.97
N GLY A 468 -7.32 -1.05 -18.79
CA GLY A 468 -7.20 0.03 -19.76
C GLY A 468 -5.76 0.33 -20.14
N GLU A 469 -5.61 1.35 -20.97
CA GLU A 469 -4.36 1.97 -21.32
C GLU A 469 -4.41 3.43 -20.90
N VAL A 470 -3.37 3.91 -20.26
CA VAL A 470 -3.19 5.32 -19.95
C VAL A 470 -2.33 5.96 -21.04
N ARG A 471 -2.68 7.18 -21.43
CA ARG A 471 -1.92 7.96 -22.41
C ARG A 471 -1.34 9.19 -21.75
N LYS A 472 -0.14 9.58 -22.18
CA LYS A 472 0.45 10.88 -21.85
C LYS A 472 -0.37 12.04 -22.40
N LEU A 473 -0.13 13.25 -21.91
CA LEU A 473 -0.76 14.47 -22.41
C LEU A 473 -0.55 14.69 -23.91
N ASN A 474 0.58 14.28 -24.46
CA ASN A 474 0.88 14.32 -25.90
C ASN A 474 0.19 13.22 -26.73
N GLY A 475 -0.63 12.36 -26.09
CA GLY A 475 -1.34 11.28 -26.73
C GLY A 475 -0.59 9.94 -26.84
N ASP A 476 0.70 9.90 -26.51
CA ASP A 476 1.46 8.65 -26.52
C ASP A 476 0.94 7.67 -25.47
N PRO A 477 0.83 6.36 -25.79
CA PRO A 477 0.48 5.37 -24.80
C PRO A 477 1.60 5.23 -23.76
N ILE A 478 1.23 5.16 -22.48
CA ILE A 478 2.14 4.69 -21.44
C ILE A 478 2.18 3.17 -21.56
N PRO A 479 3.37 2.55 -21.72
CA PRO A 479 3.45 1.10 -21.83
C PRO A 479 2.73 0.42 -20.68
N ALA A 480 1.73 -0.38 -21.01
CA ALA A 480 1.03 -1.18 -20.01
C ALA A 480 1.96 -2.29 -19.53
N MET A 481 1.91 -2.56 -18.22
CA MET A 481 2.54 -3.75 -17.68
C MET A 481 1.97 -5.03 -18.30
N PRO A 482 2.72 -6.13 -18.26
CA PRO A 482 2.23 -7.42 -18.73
C PRO A 482 0.86 -7.72 -18.13
N LEU A 483 0.00 -8.31 -18.93
CA LEU A 483 -1.39 -8.74 -18.73
C LEU A 483 -1.78 -9.02 -17.27
N THR A 484 -2.04 -7.99 -16.46
CA THR A 484 -2.47 -8.14 -15.08
C THR A 484 -3.79 -7.41 -14.87
N PHE A 485 -4.62 -7.95 -13.98
CA PHE A 485 -5.87 -7.34 -13.53
C PHE A 485 -5.73 -6.86 -12.09
N ILE A 486 -4.51 -6.47 -11.70
CA ILE A 486 -4.22 -6.09 -10.33
C ILE A 486 -5.08 -4.90 -9.89
N GLU A 487 -5.44 -4.89 -8.62
CA GLU A 487 -6.21 -3.82 -7.99
C GLU A 487 -5.53 -3.38 -6.70
N PHE A 488 -5.10 -2.12 -6.67
CA PHE A 488 -4.47 -1.58 -5.49
C PHE A 488 -5.47 -1.47 -4.33
N ARG A 489 -6.62 -0.82 -4.60
CA ARG A 489 -7.71 -0.63 -3.63
C ARG A 489 -9.06 -0.82 -4.30
N SER A 490 -9.94 -1.54 -3.64
CA SER A 490 -11.37 -1.54 -3.91
C SER A 490 -12.13 -1.28 -2.63
N THR A 491 -13.28 -0.61 -2.73
CA THR A 491 -14.06 -0.20 -1.58
C THR A 491 -15.51 -0.65 -1.75
N PHE A 492 -16.05 -1.34 -0.75
CA PHE A 492 -17.49 -1.57 -0.67
C PHE A 492 -18.18 -0.27 -0.27
N ILE A 493 -19.20 0.10 -1.03
CA ILE A 493 -20.04 1.28 -0.81
C ILE A 493 -21.42 0.78 -0.39
N PRO A 494 -21.89 1.03 0.84
CA PRO A 494 -23.21 0.61 1.27
C PRO A 494 -24.30 1.32 0.46
N ALA A 495 -25.46 0.67 0.29
CA ALA A 495 -26.54 1.16 -0.56
C ALA A 495 -27.11 2.53 -0.09
N ASP A 496 -27.00 2.81 1.20
CA ASP A 496 -27.45 4.05 1.84
C ASP A 496 -26.38 5.15 1.89
N HIS A 497 -25.23 4.96 1.20
CA HIS A 497 -24.18 5.98 1.19
C HIS A 497 -24.72 7.29 0.58
N PRO A 498 -24.52 8.46 1.25
CA PRO A 498 -25.07 9.74 0.79
C PRO A 498 -24.70 10.10 -0.65
N GLY A 499 -23.52 9.75 -1.09
CA GLY A 499 -23.05 9.97 -2.47
C GLY A 499 -23.83 9.21 -3.54
N LEU A 500 -24.65 8.23 -3.15
CA LEU A 500 -25.52 7.47 -4.05
C LEU A 500 -26.98 7.95 -4.03
N ALA A 501 -27.33 8.83 -3.08
CA ALA A 501 -28.70 9.31 -2.92
C ALA A 501 -29.22 10.01 -4.18
N ASN A 502 -30.46 9.68 -4.58
CA ASN A 502 -31.13 10.24 -5.76
C ASN A 502 -30.41 10.01 -7.10
N ARG A 503 -29.59 8.97 -7.20
CA ARG A 503 -28.85 8.63 -8.41
C ARG A 503 -29.45 7.41 -9.09
N LYS A 504 -29.42 7.40 -10.43
CA LYS A 504 -29.79 6.23 -11.20
C LYS A 504 -28.63 5.23 -11.16
N LEU A 505 -28.86 4.07 -10.52
CA LEU A 505 -27.88 3.01 -10.32
C LEU A 505 -28.26 1.74 -11.08
N GLU A 506 -28.79 1.92 -12.29
CA GLU A 506 -29.04 0.83 -13.24
C GLU A 506 -27.77 0.50 -14.02
N PRO A 507 -27.61 -0.73 -14.48
CA PRO A 507 -26.49 -1.09 -15.35
C PRO A 507 -26.37 -0.14 -16.54
N ILE A 508 -25.17 0.40 -16.78
CA ILE A 508 -24.93 1.25 -17.95
C ILE A 508 -25.01 0.40 -19.23
N ASN A 509 -25.44 1.03 -20.32
CA ASN A 509 -25.57 0.35 -21.61
C ASN A 509 -24.92 1.17 -22.73
N PRO A 510 -23.93 0.62 -23.46
CA PRO A 510 -23.35 -0.72 -23.28
C PRO A 510 -22.50 -0.85 -22.02
N GLN A 511 -22.36 -2.07 -21.50
CA GLN A 511 -21.37 -2.38 -20.47
C GLN A 511 -19.95 -2.17 -21.03
N PRO A 512 -18.96 -1.80 -20.18
CA PRO A 512 -17.58 -1.68 -20.62
C PRO A 512 -17.04 -3.00 -21.18
N LYS A 513 -16.15 -2.89 -22.16
CA LYS A 513 -15.54 -4.08 -22.76
C LYS A 513 -14.66 -4.78 -21.75
N VAL A 514 -14.89 -6.07 -21.57
CA VAL A 514 -13.98 -6.93 -20.82
C VAL A 514 -12.66 -7.12 -21.58
N PHE A 515 -11.57 -7.17 -20.86
CA PHE A 515 -10.27 -7.42 -21.48
C PHE A 515 -10.11 -8.93 -21.72
N VAL A 516 -9.91 -9.29 -22.99
CA VAL A 516 -9.64 -10.68 -23.39
C VAL A 516 -8.12 -10.88 -23.40
N VAL A 517 -7.62 -11.77 -22.54
CA VAL A 517 -6.21 -12.15 -22.53
C VAL A 517 -5.86 -12.82 -23.85
N PRO A 518 -4.92 -12.29 -24.64
CA PRO A 518 -4.47 -12.99 -25.85
C PRO A 518 -3.94 -14.38 -25.51
N PRO A 519 -4.15 -15.37 -26.37
CA PRO A 519 -3.51 -16.68 -26.18
C PRO A 519 -1.99 -16.52 -26.17
N PRO A 520 -1.26 -17.35 -25.39
CA PRO A 520 0.19 -17.33 -25.45
C PRO A 520 0.67 -17.49 -26.89
N PRO A 521 1.78 -16.84 -27.27
CA PRO A 521 2.36 -17.03 -28.59
C PRO A 521 2.51 -18.53 -28.84
N SER A 522 1.94 -19.02 -29.94
CA SER A 522 2.20 -20.41 -30.33
C SER A 522 3.70 -20.56 -30.50
N ASP A 523 4.33 -21.46 -29.75
CA ASP A 523 5.71 -21.84 -30.00
C ASP A 523 5.82 -22.20 -31.48
N LYS A 524 6.39 -21.30 -32.26
CA LYS A 524 6.81 -21.65 -33.62
C LYS A 524 7.94 -22.66 -33.44
N LYS A 525 7.60 -23.92 -33.66
CA LYS A 525 8.55 -25.02 -33.75
C LYS A 525 9.65 -24.72 -34.77
#